data_561a16c5568c6b4ce7027adcc1097bc0
#
_entry.id   561a16c5568c6b4ce7027adcc1097bc0
#
_cell.length_a   1.000
_cell.length_b   1.000
_cell.length_c   1.000
_cell.angle_alpha   90.00
_cell.angle_beta   90.00
_cell.angle_gamma   90.00
#
_symmetry.space_group_name_H-M   'P 1'
#
loop_
_entity.id
_entity.type
_entity.pdbx_description
1 polymer ?
#
loop_
_entity_poly.entity_id
_entity_poly.type
_entity_poly.pdbx_seq_one_letter_code
_entity_poly.pdbx_strand_id
1 'polypeptide(L)'
;PMNIVNGFVPDHLMGLEGYAEGNVAVKGTLNKPQGDGEVFLDKAYLISVPYGIKLRFDDDPVRVINSKLLLENFTMYAHNNNPLNIMGNIDFHDLDRITVDMRMRAKNFQLINSKQTKESIAYGKAFVNFYAMMSGRLEQLKMRGKLDVLGTTDVTYLLLDSPLSTDNQLDELVKFTD
;
A
#
# COMPACT_ATOMS: atom_id res chain seq x y z
N PRO A 1 3.28 12.09 14.27
CA PRO A 1 3.97 10.98 13.61
C PRO A 1 2.96 9.97 13.06
N MET A 2 3.17 9.51 11.84
CA MET A 2 2.26 8.54 11.18
C MET A 2 2.51 7.09 11.58
N ASN A 3 3.60 6.81 12.27
CA ASN A 3 3.92 5.46 12.73
C ASN A 3 2.90 4.87 13.72
N ILE A 4 2.04 5.70 14.32
CA ILE A 4 0.96 5.27 15.20
C ILE A 4 -0.01 4.33 14.49
N VAL A 5 -0.25 4.55 13.19
CA VAL A 5 -1.18 3.74 12.40
C VAL A 5 -0.60 2.39 11.96
N ASN A 6 0.69 2.16 12.16
CA ASN A 6 1.34 0.90 11.78
C ASN A 6 0.77 -0.32 12.54
N GLY A 7 0.18 -0.12 13.72
CA GLY A 7 -0.50 -1.18 14.45
C GLY A 7 -1.78 -1.70 13.78
N PHE A 8 -2.31 -0.96 12.81
CA PHE A 8 -3.50 -1.34 12.02
C PHE A 8 -3.16 -1.96 10.68
N VAL A 9 -1.86 -1.97 10.30
CA VAL A 9 -1.39 -2.59 9.06
C VAL A 9 -1.14 -4.07 9.32
N PRO A 10 -1.79 -4.99 8.57
CA PRO A 10 -1.56 -6.42 8.77
C PRO A 10 -0.13 -6.82 8.41
N ASP A 11 0.42 -7.75 9.19
CA ASP A 11 1.60 -8.57 8.91
C ASP A 11 2.97 -7.90 8.98
N HIS A 12 3.11 -6.70 9.53
CA HIS A 12 4.40 -5.99 9.67
C HIS A 12 5.23 -5.87 8.37
N LEU A 13 4.61 -6.15 7.21
CA LEU A 13 5.26 -6.09 5.90
C LEU A 13 5.34 -4.68 5.36
N MET A 14 4.48 -3.79 5.83
CA MET A 14 4.41 -2.38 5.42
C MET A 14 4.36 -1.48 6.64
N GLY A 15 4.91 -0.29 6.50
CA GLY A 15 4.89 0.74 7.53
C GLY A 15 4.66 2.12 6.94
N LEU A 16 4.07 3.00 7.74
CA LEU A 16 3.92 4.43 7.44
C LEU A 16 4.92 5.23 8.27
N GLU A 17 5.66 6.10 7.63
CA GLU A 17 6.57 7.04 8.26
C GLU A 17 6.22 8.48 7.88
N GLY A 18 6.65 9.44 8.69
CA GLY A 18 6.45 10.86 8.47
C GLY A 18 5.45 11.49 9.42
N TYR A 19 4.92 12.61 9.02
CA TYR A 19 4.03 13.43 9.83
C TYR A 19 2.76 13.75 9.06
N ALA A 20 1.64 13.78 9.78
CA ALA A 20 0.39 14.34 9.31
C ALA A 20 0.04 15.51 10.22
N GLU A 21 -0.25 16.65 9.63
CA GLU A 21 -0.68 17.86 10.31
C GLU A 21 -1.98 18.34 9.70
N GLY A 22 -2.87 18.85 10.52
CA GLY A 22 -4.13 19.36 9.99
C GLY A 22 -5.08 19.81 11.08
N ASN A 23 -6.12 20.46 10.63
CA ASN A 23 -7.24 20.89 11.44
C ASN A 23 -8.49 20.18 10.96
N VAL A 24 -8.96 19.23 11.76
CA VAL A 24 -10.23 18.55 11.53
C VAL A 24 -11.15 18.83 12.70
N ALA A 25 -12.27 19.49 12.42
CA ALA A 25 -13.33 19.65 13.38
C ALA A 25 -14.16 18.38 13.44
N VAL A 26 -14.29 17.79 14.61
CA VAL A 26 -15.06 16.56 14.81
C VAL A 26 -16.24 16.85 15.73
N LYS A 27 -17.43 16.47 15.29
CA LYS A 27 -18.68 16.54 16.04
C LYS A 27 -19.36 15.17 16.04
N GLY A 28 -20.46 15.04 16.78
CA GLY A 28 -21.23 13.81 16.81
C GLY A 28 -20.81 12.85 17.90
N THR A 29 -21.12 11.58 17.72
CA THR A 29 -20.81 10.51 18.68
C THR A 29 -19.53 9.78 18.31
N LEU A 30 -18.99 9.00 19.25
CA LEU A 30 -17.78 8.20 19.00
C LEU A 30 -17.95 7.21 17.84
N ASN A 31 -19.14 6.66 17.64
CA ASN A 31 -19.42 5.71 16.56
C ASN A 31 -19.82 6.39 15.24
N LYS A 32 -20.34 7.61 15.32
CA LYS A 32 -20.79 8.39 14.17
C LYS A 32 -20.20 9.80 14.22
N PRO A 33 -18.90 9.92 14.01
CA PRO A 33 -18.24 11.22 13.99
C PRO A 33 -18.64 11.99 12.74
N GLN A 34 -18.74 13.31 12.89
CA GLN A 34 -18.84 14.24 11.76
C GLN A 34 -17.54 15.03 11.71
N GLY A 35 -16.76 14.80 10.70
CA GLY A 35 -15.46 15.43 10.53
C GLY A 35 -15.42 16.31 9.28
N ASP A 36 -14.88 17.51 9.44
CA ASP A 36 -14.60 18.45 8.35
C ASP A 36 -13.26 19.11 8.57
N GLY A 37 -12.44 19.21 7.54
CA GLY A 37 -11.13 19.83 7.64
C GLY A 37 -10.16 19.45 6.56
N GLU A 38 -8.90 19.68 6.83
CA GLU A 38 -7.77 19.36 5.93
C GLU A 38 -6.65 18.71 6.71
N VAL A 39 -5.99 17.75 6.06
CA VAL A 39 -4.81 17.07 6.55
C VAL A 39 -3.69 17.23 5.54
N PHE A 40 -2.55 17.70 6.00
CA PHE A 40 -1.31 17.81 5.21
C PHE A 40 -0.36 16.68 5.63
N LEU A 41 0.26 16.08 4.63
CA LEU A 41 1.27 15.05 4.86
C LEU A 41 2.65 15.66 4.67
N ASP A 42 3.51 15.58 5.68
CA ASP A 42 4.88 16.07 5.62
C ASP A 42 5.85 14.89 5.71
N LYS A 43 6.72 14.80 4.70
CA LYS A 43 7.74 13.75 4.61
C LYS A 43 7.17 12.36 4.89
N ALA A 44 6.00 12.11 4.31
CA ALA A 44 5.27 10.86 4.51
C ALA A 44 5.69 9.81 3.49
N TYR A 45 5.90 8.59 3.97
CA TYR A 45 6.31 7.45 3.18
C TYR A 45 5.53 6.20 3.56
N LEU A 46 5.21 5.40 2.56
CA LEU A 46 4.79 4.03 2.72
C LEU A 46 6.00 3.14 2.42
N ILE A 47 6.42 2.32 3.37
CA ILE A 47 7.65 1.54 3.26
C ILE A 47 7.36 0.06 3.44
N SER A 48 7.96 -0.77 2.58
CA SER A 48 8.07 -2.21 2.80
C SER A 48 9.52 -2.63 2.60
N VAL A 49 10.23 -2.85 3.69
CA VAL A 49 11.63 -3.28 3.66
C VAL A 49 11.78 -4.65 2.99
N PRO A 50 10.95 -5.67 3.30
CA PRO A 50 11.07 -7.00 2.68
C PRO A 50 10.91 -6.99 1.17
N TYR A 51 10.07 -6.11 0.64
CA TYR A 51 9.81 -5.99 -0.81
C TYR A 51 10.60 -4.86 -1.47
N GLY A 52 11.43 -4.12 -0.72
CA GLY A 52 12.20 -3.00 -1.26
C GLY A 52 11.34 -1.88 -1.84
N ILE A 53 10.16 -1.65 -1.27
CA ILE A 53 9.21 -0.63 -1.69
C ILE A 53 9.33 0.58 -0.78
N LYS A 54 9.45 1.76 -1.37
CA LYS A 54 9.36 3.03 -0.67
C LYS A 54 8.59 4.02 -1.53
N LEU A 55 7.40 4.37 -1.08
CA LEU A 55 6.52 5.31 -1.76
C LEU A 55 6.46 6.61 -0.96
N ARG A 56 6.74 7.71 -1.63
CA ARG A 56 6.63 9.07 -1.07
C ARG A 56 5.26 9.64 -1.41
N PHE A 57 4.56 10.16 -0.43
CA PHE A 57 3.33 10.92 -0.63
C PHE A 57 3.65 12.34 -1.08
N ASP A 58 2.78 12.89 -1.91
CA ASP A 58 2.84 14.30 -2.23
C ASP A 58 2.37 15.16 -1.05
N ASP A 59 2.80 16.42 -1.03
CA ASP A 59 2.50 17.36 0.06
C ASP A 59 1.13 18.03 -0.11
N ASP A 60 0.35 17.62 -1.11
CA ASP A 60 -1.00 18.15 -1.34
C ASP A 60 -1.93 17.82 -0.17
N PRO A 61 -2.79 18.77 0.22
CA PRO A 61 -3.71 18.55 1.32
C PRO A 61 -4.76 17.49 0.95
N VAL A 62 -5.06 16.65 1.91
CA VAL A 62 -6.20 15.74 1.86
C VAL A 62 -7.36 16.39 2.59
N ARG A 63 -8.49 16.59 1.91
CA ARG A 63 -9.66 17.21 2.50
C ARG A 63 -10.55 16.18 3.16
N VAL A 64 -11.12 16.58 4.28
CA VAL A 64 -12.16 15.83 4.98
C VAL A 64 -13.44 16.63 4.93
N ILE A 65 -14.46 16.12 4.26
CA ILE A 65 -15.76 16.78 4.11
C ILE A 65 -16.87 15.78 4.43
N ASN A 66 -17.75 16.14 5.36
CA ASN A 66 -18.86 15.28 5.80
C ASN A 66 -18.39 13.86 6.16
N SER A 67 -17.33 13.76 6.94
CA SER A 67 -16.72 12.48 7.34
C SER A 67 -16.24 11.60 6.18
N LYS A 68 -15.92 12.22 5.05
CA LYS A 68 -15.25 11.58 3.91
C LYS A 68 -13.87 12.18 3.73
N LEU A 69 -12.87 11.32 3.73
CA LEU A 69 -11.52 11.68 3.32
C LEU A 69 -11.49 11.64 1.79
N LEU A 70 -11.27 12.80 1.19
CA LEU A 70 -11.31 12.97 -0.26
C LEU A 70 -9.88 12.93 -0.83
N LEU A 71 -9.65 12.02 -1.74
CA LEU A 71 -8.42 11.93 -2.52
C LEU A 71 -8.70 12.48 -3.92
N GLU A 72 -8.28 13.71 -4.17
CA GLU A 72 -8.45 14.40 -5.44
C GLU A 72 -7.08 14.60 -6.08
N ASN A 73 -6.78 13.83 -7.14
CA ASN A 73 -5.47 13.85 -7.77
C ASN A 73 -4.30 13.66 -6.79
N PHE A 74 -4.52 12.84 -5.78
CA PHE A 74 -3.48 12.51 -4.82
C PHE A 74 -2.39 11.70 -5.51
N THR A 75 -1.13 12.07 -5.32
CA THR A 75 0.00 11.43 -5.99
C THR A 75 0.97 10.80 -5.01
N MET A 76 1.47 9.65 -5.41
CA MET A 76 2.57 8.96 -4.75
C MET A 76 3.69 8.74 -5.76
N TYR A 77 4.92 8.79 -5.31
CA TYR A 77 6.11 8.54 -6.12
C TYR A 77 6.94 7.42 -5.49
N ALA A 78 7.43 6.52 -6.33
CA ALA A 78 8.39 5.52 -5.91
C ALA A 78 9.83 6.00 -6.24
N HIS A 79 10.61 5.17 -6.89
CA HIS A 79 12.03 5.42 -7.15
C HIS A 79 12.30 6.27 -8.39
N ASN A 80 11.34 6.40 -9.28
CA ASN A 80 11.40 7.33 -10.41
C ASN A 80 10.37 8.45 -10.23
N ASN A 81 10.35 9.42 -11.15
CA ASN A 81 9.45 10.56 -11.08
C ASN A 81 8.08 10.32 -11.74
N ASN A 82 7.76 9.09 -12.08
CA ASN A 82 6.45 8.76 -12.61
C ASN A 82 5.46 8.58 -11.46
N PRO A 83 4.32 9.30 -11.48
CA PRO A 83 3.39 9.27 -10.38
C PRO A 83 2.47 8.04 -10.40
N LEU A 84 2.09 7.61 -9.21
CA LEU A 84 0.88 6.85 -8.97
C LEU A 84 -0.22 7.85 -8.58
N ASN A 85 -1.25 7.98 -9.41
CA ASN A 85 -2.40 8.85 -9.14
C ASN A 85 -3.49 8.07 -8.43
N ILE A 86 -4.01 8.65 -7.35
CA ILE A 86 -5.10 8.09 -6.56
C ILE A 86 -6.25 9.09 -6.52
N MET A 87 -7.44 8.60 -6.82
CA MET A 87 -8.69 9.36 -6.76
C MET A 87 -9.75 8.55 -6.02
N GLY A 88 -10.58 9.23 -5.26
CA GLY A 88 -11.69 8.60 -4.58
C GLY A 88 -11.91 9.11 -3.18
N ASN A 89 -12.51 8.29 -2.33
CA ASN A 89 -12.80 8.68 -0.97
C ASN A 89 -12.83 7.48 -0.02
N ILE A 90 -12.64 7.80 1.25
CA ILE A 90 -12.87 6.90 2.38
C ILE A 90 -13.96 7.54 3.24
N ASP A 91 -15.09 6.88 3.36
CA ASP A 91 -16.24 7.34 4.14
C ASP A 91 -16.19 6.71 5.54
N PHE A 92 -16.04 7.54 6.54
CA PHE A 92 -15.98 7.14 7.94
C PHE A 92 -17.09 7.77 8.82
N HIS A 93 -18.22 8.15 8.20
CA HIS A 93 -19.37 8.71 8.94
C HIS A 93 -19.94 7.72 9.97
N ASP A 94 -19.73 6.44 9.76
CA ASP A 94 -20.04 5.36 10.67
C ASP A 94 -18.80 4.47 10.82
N LEU A 95 -18.17 4.51 12.00
CA LEU A 95 -16.92 3.76 12.24
C LEU A 95 -17.12 2.25 12.21
N ASP A 96 -18.35 1.77 12.38
CA ASP A 96 -18.68 0.35 12.24
C ASP A 96 -18.87 -0.06 10.77
N ARG A 97 -18.90 0.90 9.85
CA ARG A 97 -19.13 0.71 8.41
C ARG A 97 -18.28 1.63 7.56
N ILE A 98 -16.99 1.64 7.77
CA ILE A 98 -16.07 2.40 6.93
C ILE A 98 -16.08 1.81 5.53
N THR A 99 -16.33 2.64 4.52
CA THR A 99 -16.33 2.26 3.12
C THR A 99 -15.25 2.99 2.34
N VAL A 100 -14.74 2.32 1.32
CA VAL A 100 -13.67 2.80 0.45
C VAL A 100 -14.16 2.77 -0.98
N ASP A 101 -13.88 3.82 -1.72
CA ASP A 101 -14.05 3.91 -3.17
C ASP A 101 -12.85 4.65 -3.75
N MET A 102 -11.90 3.91 -4.32
CA MET A 102 -10.65 4.48 -4.82
C MET A 102 -10.31 3.92 -6.20
N ARG A 103 -9.66 4.76 -6.99
CA ARG A 103 -9.04 4.41 -8.28
C ARG A 103 -7.57 4.81 -8.26
N MET A 104 -6.73 3.91 -8.74
CA MET A 104 -5.29 4.11 -8.81
C MET A 104 -4.80 3.87 -10.23
N ARG A 105 -3.87 4.70 -10.68
CA ARG A 105 -3.25 4.58 -12.01
C ARG A 105 -1.79 5.01 -11.98
N ALA A 106 -0.95 4.20 -12.58
CA ALA A 106 0.45 4.53 -12.80
C ALA A 106 0.95 3.97 -14.15
N LYS A 107 1.89 4.68 -14.77
CA LYS A 107 2.60 4.24 -15.98
C LYS A 107 4.09 4.27 -15.75
N ASN A 108 4.78 3.22 -16.17
CA ASN A 108 6.22 3.06 -16.02
C ASN A 108 6.68 3.42 -14.59
N PHE A 109 5.95 2.93 -13.62
CA PHE A 109 6.18 3.19 -12.21
C PHE A 109 7.27 2.27 -11.70
N GLN A 110 8.36 2.83 -11.21
CA GLN A 110 9.45 2.04 -10.64
C GLN A 110 9.11 1.64 -9.20
N LEU A 111 8.36 0.57 -9.06
CA LEU A 111 7.85 0.10 -7.77
C LEU A 111 8.97 -0.40 -6.85
N ILE A 112 9.94 -1.11 -7.40
CA ILE A 112 11.07 -1.68 -6.65
C ILE A 112 12.37 -1.14 -7.24
N ASN A 113 13.27 -0.72 -6.36
CA ASN A 113 14.66 -0.42 -6.67
C ASN A 113 15.50 -0.64 -5.41
N SER A 114 15.88 -1.87 -5.17
CA SER A 114 16.58 -2.26 -3.95
C SER A 114 17.66 -3.31 -4.21
N LYS A 115 18.67 -3.29 -3.34
CA LYS A 115 19.66 -4.36 -3.25
C LYS A 115 19.18 -5.42 -2.26
N GLN A 116 19.71 -6.61 -2.39
CA GLN A 116 19.46 -7.68 -1.42
C GLN A 116 19.93 -7.26 -0.03
N THR A 117 19.08 -7.47 0.97
CA THR A 117 19.38 -7.37 2.39
C THR A 117 18.99 -8.67 3.10
N LYS A 118 19.32 -8.77 4.39
CA LYS A 118 18.93 -9.94 5.19
C LYS A 118 17.41 -10.09 5.34
N GLU A 119 16.68 -8.99 5.19
CA GLU A 119 15.22 -8.93 5.35
C GLU A 119 14.48 -9.02 4.01
N SER A 120 15.20 -9.07 2.88
CA SER A 120 14.60 -9.09 1.56
C SER A 120 13.80 -10.36 1.32
N ILE A 121 12.55 -10.19 0.89
CA ILE A 121 11.73 -11.22 0.23
C ILE A 121 11.86 -11.06 -1.29
N ALA A 122 11.94 -9.82 -1.77
CA ALA A 122 12.21 -9.48 -3.16
C ALA A 122 13.18 -8.31 -3.23
N TYR A 123 13.99 -8.28 -4.28
CA TYR A 123 14.92 -7.18 -4.55
C TYR A 123 15.20 -7.07 -6.05
N GLY A 124 15.78 -5.95 -6.45
CA GLY A 124 16.08 -5.65 -7.84
C GLY A 124 15.38 -4.39 -8.32
N LYS A 125 14.94 -4.39 -9.58
CA LYS A 125 14.23 -3.28 -10.21
C LYS A 125 12.94 -3.79 -10.83
N ALA A 126 11.81 -3.18 -10.46
CA ALA A 126 10.52 -3.48 -11.04
C ALA A 126 9.85 -2.23 -11.60
N PHE A 127 9.46 -2.31 -12.86
CA PHE A 127 8.71 -1.27 -13.55
C PHE A 127 7.35 -1.83 -13.97
N VAL A 128 6.30 -1.12 -13.64
CA VAL A 128 4.94 -1.58 -13.86
C VAL A 128 4.05 -0.49 -14.46
N ASN A 129 3.10 -0.91 -15.29
CA ASN A 129 1.88 -0.16 -15.54
C ASN A 129 0.80 -0.74 -14.63
N PHE A 130 0.09 0.13 -13.96
CA PHE A 130 -0.85 -0.30 -12.95
C PHE A 130 -2.16 0.49 -13.07
N TYR A 131 -3.27 -0.23 -12.98
CA TYR A 131 -4.59 0.33 -12.83
C TYR A 131 -5.38 -0.52 -11.86
N ALA A 132 -5.98 0.09 -10.85
CA ALA A 132 -6.83 -0.62 -9.91
C ALA A 132 -8.04 0.23 -9.49
N MET A 133 -9.13 -0.46 -9.25
CA MET A 133 -10.33 0.06 -8.58
C MET A 133 -10.52 -0.73 -7.29
N MET A 134 -10.71 -0.01 -6.19
CA MET A 134 -10.94 -0.59 -4.88
C MET A 134 -12.24 -0.04 -4.33
N SER A 135 -13.14 -0.91 -3.91
CA SER A 135 -14.45 -0.51 -3.39
C SER A 135 -14.98 -1.47 -2.34
N GLY A 136 -15.86 -0.96 -1.50
CA GLY A 136 -16.59 -1.72 -0.51
C GLY A 136 -16.20 -1.39 0.92
N ARG A 137 -16.65 -2.21 1.85
CA ARG A 137 -16.34 -2.07 3.27
C ARG A 137 -14.88 -2.38 3.54
N LEU A 138 -14.28 -1.67 4.48
CA LEU A 138 -12.87 -1.81 4.84
C LEU A 138 -12.48 -3.28 5.17
N GLU A 139 -13.41 -4.03 5.79
CA GLU A 139 -13.17 -5.43 6.14
C GLU A 139 -13.31 -6.40 4.96
N GLN A 140 -13.94 -5.96 3.88
CA GLN A 140 -14.24 -6.77 2.70
C GLN A 140 -14.04 -5.98 1.41
N LEU A 141 -12.85 -5.43 1.23
CA LEU A 141 -12.53 -4.67 0.04
C LEU A 141 -12.52 -5.56 -1.20
N LYS A 142 -13.21 -5.09 -2.24
CA LYS A 142 -13.15 -5.65 -3.58
C LYS A 142 -12.16 -4.85 -4.41
N MET A 143 -11.21 -5.54 -5.00
CA MET A 143 -10.22 -4.92 -5.89
C MET A 143 -10.31 -5.53 -7.27
N ARG A 144 -10.34 -4.67 -8.27
CA ARG A 144 -10.17 -5.03 -9.68
C ARG A 144 -9.04 -4.19 -10.25
N GLY A 145 -8.24 -4.79 -11.08
CA GLY A 145 -7.15 -4.04 -11.68
C GLY A 145 -6.40 -4.83 -12.72
N LYS A 146 -5.43 -4.14 -13.28
CA LYS A 146 -4.50 -4.67 -14.24
C LYS A 146 -3.10 -4.23 -13.85
N LEU A 147 -2.19 -5.18 -13.76
CA LEU A 147 -0.78 -4.96 -13.52
C LEU A 147 0.00 -5.52 -14.70
N ASP A 148 0.67 -4.67 -15.43
CA ASP A 148 1.60 -5.05 -16.47
C ASP A 148 3.04 -4.86 -15.98
N VAL A 149 3.78 -5.94 -15.90
CA VAL A 149 5.20 -5.90 -15.57
C VAL A 149 5.98 -5.61 -16.84
N LEU A 150 6.74 -4.52 -16.85
CA LEU A 150 7.46 -4.08 -18.04
C LEU A 150 8.75 -4.88 -18.26
N GLY A 151 9.19 -4.97 -19.53
CA GLY A 151 10.35 -5.76 -19.91
C GLY A 151 11.70 -5.31 -19.35
N THR A 152 11.77 -4.11 -18.78
CA THR A 152 12.95 -3.58 -18.07
C THR A 152 13.04 -4.05 -16.62
N THR A 153 12.07 -4.84 -16.15
CA THR A 153 12.03 -5.39 -14.80
C THR A 153 13.05 -6.51 -14.64
N ASP A 154 13.81 -6.46 -13.56
CA ASP A 154 14.76 -7.49 -13.13
C ASP A 154 14.64 -7.65 -11.61
N VAL A 155 13.81 -8.59 -11.18
CA VAL A 155 13.49 -8.83 -9.76
C VAL A 155 13.81 -10.26 -9.40
N THR A 156 14.49 -10.42 -8.29
CA THR A 156 14.71 -11.72 -7.65
C THR A 156 13.74 -11.84 -6.46
N TYR A 157 13.00 -12.93 -6.43
CA TYR A 157 12.12 -13.31 -5.33
C TYR A 157 12.76 -14.47 -4.55
N LEU A 158 12.89 -14.31 -3.25
CA LEU A 158 13.45 -15.32 -2.38
C LEU A 158 12.35 -16.22 -1.84
N LEU A 159 12.41 -17.49 -2.18
CA LEU A 159 11.52 -18.48 -1.57
C LEU A 159 12.00 -18.73 -0.14
N LEU A 160 11.19 -18.29 0.82
CA LEU A 160 11.44 -18.62 2.22
C LEU A 160 11.08 -20.08 2.44
N ASP A 161 11.90 -20.80 3.22
CA ASP A 161 11.64 -22.19 3.60
C ASP A 161 10.26 -22.27 4.26
N SER A 162 9.32 -22.87 3.54
CA SER A 162 8.06 -23.27 4.13
C SER A 162 8.21 -24.66 4.74
N PRO A 163 7.35 -25.08 5.70
CA PRO A 163 7.34 -26.45 6.22
C PRO A 163 7.13 -27.53 5.14
N LEU A 164 6.78 -27.12 3.92
CA LEU A 164 6.72 -27.92 2.69
C LEU A 164 7.94 -27.63 1.82
N SER A 165 9.13 -27.62 2.41
CA SER A 165 10.36 -27.41 1.68
C SER A 165 10.56 -28.49 0.61
N THR A 166 11.11 -28.09 -0.52
CA THR A 166 11.44 -28.97 -1.64
C THR A 166 12.33 -30.16 -1.24
N ASP A 167 13.05 -30.07 -0.15
CA ASP A 167 13.87 -31.16 0.39
C ASP A 167 13.01 -32.36 0.81
N ASN A 168 11.83 -32.14 1.40
CA ASN A 168 10.90 -33.23 1.74
C ASN A 168 10.27 -33.87 0.50
N GLN A 169 10.08 -33.10 -0.57
CA GLN A 169 9.55 -33.62 -1.83
C GLN A 169 10.61 -34.39 -2.64
N LEU A 170 11.87 -34.00 -2.56
CA LEU A 170 12.97 -34.73 -3.18
C LEU A 170 13.28 -36.04 -2.47
N ASP A 171 13.21 -36.07 -1.15
CA ASP A 171 13.39 -37.30 -0.36
C ASP A 171 12.24 -38.30 -0.59
N GLU A 172 11.03 -37.85 -0.81
CA GLU A 172 9.90 -38.71 -1.19
C GLU A 172 10.05 -39.25 -2.62
N LEU A 173 10.58 -38.46 -3.55
CA LEU A 173 10.82 -38.87 -4.93
C LEU A 173 11.95 -39.90 -5.05
N VAL A 174 12.97 -39.82 -4.19
CA VAL A 174 14.07 -40.77 -4.15
C VAL A 174 13.66 -42.12 -3.54
N LYS A 175 12.63 -42.16 -2.71
CA LYS A 175 12.11 -43.41 -2.11
C LYS A 175 11.27 -44.26 -3.07
N PHE A 176 10.92 -43.78 -4.23
CA PHE A 176 10.12 -44.49 -5.22
C PHE A 176 10.96 -45.11 -6.37
N THR A 177 12.28 -45.08 -6.28
CA THR A 177 13.18 -45.59 -7.35
C THR A 177 14.04 -46.78 -6.94
N ASP A 178 13.75 -47.46 -5.81
CA ASP A 178 14.39 -48.75 -5.44
C ASP A 178 13.38 -49.90 -5.58
#